data_cea9b3e18b28db3499b42bf43c71a14b
#
_entry.id   cea9b3e18b28db3499b42bf43c71a14b
#
_cell.length_a   1.000
_cell.length_b   1.000
_cell.length_c   1.000
_cell.angle_alpha   90.00
_cell.angle_beta   90.00
_cell.angle_gamma   90.00
#
_symmetry.space_group_name_H-M   'P 1'
#
loop_
_entity.id
_entity.type
_entity.pdbx_description
1 polymer ?
#
loop_
_entity_poly.entity_id
_entity_poly.type
_entity_poly.pdbx_seq_one_letter_code
_entity_poly.pdbx_strand_id
1 'polypeptide(L)'
;AGKRLAPNGAPPCRGGTVRGVTENLDYIASLGFNCIYLNPIFAARSYHRYDTLDYYRIDPHMGAEDDLRDLVRRAHALGIRVILDGVLNHVSSDHPFFRDVLEKGRASRYYSCFYALPETPRLPAAGELPGYTCFSYVADMPKTNTADPFLRQYFCDVGANWVRKFDVDGWRLDVA
;
A
#
# COMPACT_ATOMS: atom_id res chain seq x y z
N ALA A 1 -2.11 -15.13 -27.08
CA ALA A 1 -1.11 -14.23 -26.57
C ALA A 1 -0.54 -14.85 -25.28
N GLY A 2 0.75 -15.28 -25.32
CA GLY A 2 1.41 -15.96 -24.20
C GLY A 2 1.53 -15.04 -22.99
N LYS A 3 1.14 -15.53 -21.82
CA LYS A 3 1.37 -14.88 -20.54
C LYS A 3 2.88 -14.79 -20.31
N ARG A 4 3.48 -13.60 -20.41
CA ARG A 4 4.85 -13.39 -19.95
C ARG A 4 4.82 -13.38 -18.42
N LEU A 5 5.48 -14.34 -17.80
CA LEU A 5 5.80 -14.27 -16.37
C LEU A 5 6.85 -13.17 -16.17
N ALA A 6 6.74 -12.42 -15.08
CA ALA A 6 7.82 -11.54 -14.67
C ALA A 6 9.10 -12.35 -14.40
N PRO A 7 10.31 -11.77 -14.54
CA PRO A 7 11.58 -12.49 -14.39
C PRO A 7 11.76 -13.25 -13.06
N ASN A 8 10.99 -12.89 -12.04
CA ASN A 8 10.99 -13.48 -10.69
C ASN A 8 9.85 -14.51 -10.46
N GLY A 9 9.14 -14.92 -11.53
CA GLY A 9 8.02 -15.88 -11.42
C GLY A 9 6.73 -15.28 -10.84
N ALA A 10 6.69 -13.98 -10.54
CA ALA A 10 5.48 -13.33 -10.08
C ALA A 10 4.40 -13.31 -11.16
N PRO A 11 3.10 -13.41 -10.82
CA PRO A 11 2.04 -13.31 -11.81
C PRO A 11 2.11 -11.93 -12.50
N PRO A 12 1.90 -11.87 -13.82
CA PRO A 12 1.96 -10.63 -14.57
C PRO A 12 0.91 -9.67 -14.07
N CYS A 13 1.24 -8.38 -14.04
CA CYS A 13 0.24 -7.32 -13.82
C CYS A 13 -0.91 -7.53 -14.82
N ARG A 14 -2.16 -7.60 -14.32
CA ARG A 14 -3.34 -7.85 -15.16
C ARG A 14 -3.82 -6.62 -15.94
N GLY A 15 -3.07 -5.50 -15.85
CA GLY A 15 -3.30 -4.31 -16.64
C GLY A 15 -4.42 -3.39 -16.16
N GLY A 16 -4.98 -3.62 -14.96
CA GLY A 16 -5.91 -2.68 -14.32
C GLY A 16 -5.19 -1.38 -13.94
N THR A 17 -5.78 -0.23 -14.30
CA THR A 17 -5.25 1.10 -13.99
C THR A 17 -6.35 1.99 -13.42
N VAL A 18 -5.96 3.06 -12.73
CA VAL A 18 -6.90 4.10 -12.25
C VAL A 18 -7.69 4.68 -13.42
N ARG A 19 -7.03 4.95 -14.55
CA ARG A 19 -7.68 5.43 -15.77
C ARG A 19 -8.71 4.43 -16.31
N GLY A 20 -8.41 3.14 -16.27
CA GLY A 20 -9.36 2.10 -16.70
C GLY A 20 -10.63 2.08 -15.83
N VAL A 21 -10.54 2.40 -14.54
CA VAL A 21 -11.72 2.60 -13.69
C VAL A 21 -12.49 3.83 -14.13
N THR A 22 -11.81 4.95 -14.39
CA THR A 22 -12.40 6.20 -14.85
C THR A 22 -13.22 6.01 -16.16
N GLU A 23 -12.68 5.24 -17.10
CA GLU A 23 -13.32 4.95 -18.37
C GLU A 23 -14.58 4.06 -18.23
N ASN A 24 -14.74 3.38 -17.09
CA ASN A 24 -15.89 2.50 -16.82
C ASN A 24 -16.87 3.04 -15.76
N LEU A 25 -16.74 4.31 -15.35
CA LEU A 25 -17.59 4.90 -14.30
C LEU A 25 -19.07 4.88 -14.64
N ASP A 26 -19.45 5.14 -15.89
CA ASP A 26 -20.86 5.11 -16.33
C ASP A 26 -21.46 3.72 -16.20
N TYR A 27 -20.68 2.68 -16.51
CA TYR A 27 -21.10 1.29 -16.30
C TYR A 27 -21.28 0.98 -14.81
N ILE A 28 -20.35 1.40 -13.96
CA ILE A 28 -20.41 1.21 -12.51
C ILE A 28 -21.65 1.92 -11.94
N ALA A 29 -21.90 3.16 -12.37
CA ALA A 29 -23.09 3.93 -11.98
C ALA A 29 -24.39 3.24 -12.41
N SER A 30 -24.42 2.67 -13.63
CA SER A 30 -25.59 1.97 -14.17
C SER A 30 -25.98 0.73 -13.36
N LEU A 31 -25.03 0.14 -12.62
CA LEU A 31 -25.27 -0.97 -11.71
C LEU A 31 -25.80 -0.53 -10.32
N GLY A 32 -25.94 0.78 -10.09
CA GLY A 32 -26.45 1.35 -8.83
C GLY A 32 -25.41 1.46 -7.71
N PHE A 33 -24.12 1.28 -8.00
CA PHE A 33 -23.06 1.49 -7.01
C PHE A 33 -22.84 3.00 -6.78
N ASN A 34 -22.69 3.36 -5.51
CA ASN A 34 -22.42 4.73 -5.05
C ASN A 34 -21.09 4.90 -4.32
N CYS A 35 -20.27 3.85 -4.33
CA CYS A 35 -18.91 3.88 -3.76
C CYS A 35 -18.00 2.89 -4.50
N ILE A 36 -16.79 3.33 -4.79
CA ILE A 36 -15.71 2.51 -5.32
C ILE A 36 -14.64 2.36 -4.24
N TYR A 37 -14.27 1.12 -3.94
CA TYR A 37 -13.09 0.78 -3.17
C TYR A 37 -11.98 0.36 -4.12
N LEU A 38 -10.83 1.05 -4.04
CA LEU A 38 -9.64 0.70 -4.79
C LEU A 38 -8.71 -0.17 -3.93
N ASN A 39 -8.33 -1.34 -4.44
CA ASN A 39 -7.20 -2.10 -3.89
C ASN A 39 -5.95 -1.20 -3.84
N PRO A 40 -4.88 -1.58 -3.08
CA PRO A 40 -3.74 -0.70 -2.88
C PRO A 40 -3.18 -0.11 -4.17
N ILE A 41 -3.02 1.22 -4.19
CA ILE A 41 -2.51 1.98 -5.35
C ILE A 41 -1.11 2.55 -5.10
N PHE A 42 -0.57 2.42 -3.88
CA PHE A 42 0.72 3.00 -3.52
C PHE A 42 1.89 2.24 -4.12
N ALA A 43 3.02 2.93 -4.28
CA ALA A 43 4.26 2.32 -4.74
C ALA A 43 4.62 1.09 -3.90
N ALA A 44 4.83 -0.05 -4.54
CA ALA A 44 5.08 -1.33 -3.90
C ALA A 44 6.01 -2.21 -4.75
N ARG A 45 6.50 -3.32 -4.16
CA ARG A 45 7.32 -4.31 -4.88
C ARG A 45 6.48 -5.28 -5.70
N SER A 46 5.35 -5.68 -5.13
CA SER A 46 4.53 -6.73 -5.71
C SER A 46 3.39 -6.19 -6.55
N TYR A 47 2.85 -7.04 -7.42
CA TYR A 47 1.69 -6.71 -8.24
C TYR A 47 0.42 -6.42 -7.43
N HIS A 48 0.29 -7.01 -6.23
CA HIS A 48 -0.87 -6.82 -5.36
C HIS A 48 -0.80 -5.55 -4.51
N ARG A 49 0.40 -4.95 -4.35
CA ARG A 49 0.71 -3.69 -3.66
C ARG A 49 0.41 -3.65 -2.16
N TYR A 50 0.17 -4.79 -1.52
CA TYR A 50 0.06 -4.84 -0.07
C TYR A 50 1.41 -4.69 0.65
N ASP A 51 2.53 -4.76 -0.04
CA ASP A 51 3.89 -4.52 0.44
C ASP A 51 4.35 -3.10 0.10
N THR A 52 3.71 -2.10 0.72
CA THR A 52 3.94 -0.68 0.43
C THR A 52 5.39 -0.26 0.65
N LEU A 53 5.95 0.44 -0.33
CA LEU A 53 7.28 1.08 -0.29
C LEU A 53 7.22 2.56 0.05
N ASP A 54 6.21 3.25 -0.48
CA ASP A 54 6.05 4.70 -0.32
C ASP A 54 4.56 5.05 -0.36
N TYR A 55 4.04 5.54 0.78
CA TYR A 55 2.64 5.94 0.93
C TYR A 55 2.30 7.28 0.27
N TYR A 56 3.28 8.04 -0.19
CA TYR A 56 3.06 9.34 -0.84
C TYR A 56 3.13 9.28 -2.37
N ARG A 57 3.33 8.08 -2.93
CA ARG A 57 3.44 7.88 -4.39
C ARG A 57 2.46 6.82 -4.87
N ILE A 58 1.82 7.12 -6.00
CA ILE A 58 1.05 6.12 -6.75
C ILE A 58 2.04 5.19 -7.46
N ASP A 59 1.75 3.88 -7.44
CA ASP A 59 2.50 2.89 -8.22
C ASP A 59 2.40 3.22 -9.71
N PRO A 60 3.52 3.32 -10.44
CA PRO A 60 3.50 3.70 -11.86
C PRO A 60 2.64 2.80 -12.76
N HIS A 61 2.41 1.53 -12.36
CA HIS A 61 1.52 0.63 -13.08
C HIS A 61 0.04 0.93 -12.88
N MET A 62 -0.31 1.71 -11.85
CA MET A 62 -1.69 2.14 -11.58
C MET A 62 -2.05 3.43 -12.31
N GLY A 63 -1.06 4.26 -12.64
CA GLY A 63 -1.23 5.56 -13.29
C GLY A 63 -0.49 6.69 -12.56
N ALA A 64 -0.82 7.91 -12.94
CA ALA A 64 -0.28 9.13 -12.37
C ALA A 64 -1.26 9.77 -11.37
N GLU A 65 -0.79 10.81 -10.68
CA GLU A 65 -1.64 11.60 -9.77
C GLU A 65 -2.84 12.25 -10.49
N ASP A 66 -2.64 12.69 -11.72
CA ASP A 66 -3.70 13.30 -12.52
C ASP A 66 -4.78 12.30 -12.92
N ASP A 67 -4.42 11.02 -13.12
CA ASP A 67 -5.42 9.96 -13.35
C ASP A 67 -6.31 9.77 -12.12
N LEU A 68 -5.75 9.83 -10.90
CA LEU A 68 -6.54 9.74 -9.68
C LEU A 68 -7.43 10.98 -9.46
N ARG A 69 -6.92 12.18 -9.74
CA ARG A 69 -7.72 13.41 -9.69
C ARG A 69 -8.91 13.36 -10.64
N ASP A 70 -8.69 12.87 -11.87
CA ASP A 70 -9.75 12.73 -12.87
C ASP A 70 -10.78 11.68 -12.43
N LEU A 71 -10.33 10.53 -11.90
CA LEU A 71 -11.22 9.50 -11.34
C LEU A 71 -12.13 10.07 -10.26
N VAL A 72 -11.55 10.71 -9.22
CA VAL A 72 -12.33 11.22 -8.09
C VAL A 72 -13.31 12.29 -8.55
N ARG A 73 -12.86 13.25 -9.36
CA ARG A 73 -13.71 14.32 -9.90
C ARG A 73 -14.90 13.76 -10.70
N ARG A 74 -14.67 12.76 -11.56
CA ARG A 74 -15.74 12.15 -12.37
C ARG A 74 -16.67 11.25 -11.55
N ALA A 75 -16.12 10.49 -10.60
CA ALA A 75 -16.91 9.68 -9.69
C ALA A 75 -17.87 10.57 -8.87
N HIS A 76 -17.39 11.67 -8.32
CA HIS A 76 -18.22 12.63 -7.58
C HIS A 76 -19.32 13.24 -8.45
N ALA A 77 -19.04 13.55 -9.71
CA ALA A 77 -20.05 14.05 -10.66
C ALA A 77 -21.19 13.05 -10.90
N LEU A 78 -20.94 11.75 -10.68
CA LEU A 78 -21.92 10.67 -10.77
C LEU A 78 -22.50 10.25 -9.41
N GLY A 79 -22.17 10.98 -8.33
CA GLY A 79 -22.59 10.63 -6.97
C GLY A 79 -21.88 9.40 -6.37
N ILE A 80 -20.74 9.01 -6.94
CA ILE A 80 -19.94 7.85 -6.50
C ILE A 80 -18.79 8.33 -5.63
N ARG A 81 -18.66 7.77 -4.43
CA ARG A 81 -17.53 7.98 -3.53
C ARG A 81 -16.35 7.10 -3.91
N VAL A 82 -15.14 7.56 -3.57
CA VAL A 82 -13.88 6.81 -3.79
C VAL A 82 -13.15 6.64 -2.48
N ILE A 83 -12.94 5.38 -2.06
CA ILE A 83 -12.16 5.03 -0.88
C ILE A 83 -10.91 4.24 -1.27
N LEU A 84 -9.82 4.45 -0.53
CA LEU A 84 -8.54 3.82 -0.76
C LEU A 84 -8.25 2.72 0.27
N ASP A 85 -7.34 1.81 -0.06
CA ASP A 85 -6.85 0.78 0.85
C ASP A 85 -5.71 1.33 1.71
N GLY A 86 -5.92 1.38 3.02
CA GLY A 86 -4.94 1.75 4.02
C GLY A 86 -4.23 0.52 4.57
N VAL A 87 -3.14 0.10 3.92
CA VAL A 87 -2.29 -1.01 4.37
C VAL A 87 -1.35 -0.50 5.45
N LEU A 88 -1.83 -0.40 6.68
CA LEU A 88 -1.11 0.19 7.81
C LEU A 88 -0.56 -0.84 8.80
N ASN A 89 -1.02 -2.11 8.73
CA ASN A 89 -0.58 -3.18 9.62
C ASN A 89 0.85 -3.65 9.35
N HIS A 90 1.34 -3.50 8.13
CA HIS A 90 2.66 -3.92 7.69
C HIS A 90 3.14 -3.04 6.53
N VAL A 91 4.43 -3.11 6.23
CA VAL A 91 5.05 -2.43 5.08
C VAL A 91 5.91 -3.43 4.31
N SER A 92 6.46 -3.04 3.16
CA SER A 92 7.50 -3.82 2.49
C SER A 92 8.76 -3.94 3.37
N SER A 93 9.46 -5.08 3.30
CA SER A 93 10.81 -5.19 3.86
C SER A 93 11.82 -4.21 3.23
N ASP A 94 11.50 -3.67 2.06
CA ASP A 94 12.28 -2.61 1.40
C ASP A 94 11.77 -1.19 1.72
N HIS A 95 10.74 -1.03 2.57
CA HIS A 95 10.33 0.30 3.04
C HIS A 95 11.49 1.00 3.75
N PRO A 96 11.72 2.31 3.49
CA PRO A 96 12.87 3.04 4.05
C PRO A 96 13.06 2.89 5.56
N PHE A 97 11.96 2.85 6.33
CA PHE A 97 12.04 2.68 7.79
C PHE A 97 12.56 1.30 8.18
N PHE A 98 12.10 0.24 7.51
CA PHE A 98 12.56 -1.11 7.83
C PHE A 98 13.98 -1.37 7.32
N ARG A 99 14.35 -0.79 6.18
CA ARG A 99 15.73 -0.83 5.67
C ARG A 99 16.72 -0.18 6.64
N ASP A 100 16.38 0.97 7.23
CA ASP A 100 17.20 1.62 8.25
C ASP A 100 17.32 0.74 9.52
N VAL A 101 16.24 0.02 9.88
CA VAL A 101 16.26 -0.93 10.99
C VAL A 101 17.16 -2.14 10.68
N LEU A 102 17.13 -2.68 9.47
CA LEU A 102 18.01 -3.79 9.07
C LEU A 102 19.49 -3.38 9.07
N GLU A 103 19.79 -2.13 8.73
CA GLU A 103 21.15 -1.58 8.70
C GLU A 103 21.70 -1.26 10.10
N LYS A 104 20.89 -0.62 10.95
CA LYS A 104 21.32 -0.03 12.22
C LYS A 104 20.88 -0.82 13.45
N GLY A 105 20.03 -1.83 13.28
CA GLY A 105 19.47 -2.58 14.39
C GLY A 105 18.77 -1.66 15.38
N ARG A 106 19.05 -1.87 16.68
CA ARG A 106 18.48 -1.11 17.79
C ARG A 106 18.83 0.39 17.77
N ALA A 107 19.90 0.80 17.06
CA ALA A 107 20.26 2.20 16.91
C ALA A 107 19.41 2.97 15.88
N SER A 108 18.57 2.28 15.12
CA SER A 108 17.64 2.92 14.21
C SER A 108 16.58 3.71 14.98
N ARG A 109 16.32 4.95 14.56
CA ARG A 109 15.21 5.75 15.07
C ARG A 109 13.82 5.14 14.77
N TYR A 110 13.75 4.17 13.86
CA TYR A 110 12.53 3.48 13.47
C TYR A 110 12.38 2.10 14.12
N TYR A 111 13.29 1.74 15.05
CA TYR A 111 13.25 0.41 15.66
C TYR A 111 11.93 0.14 16.38
N SER A 112 11.40 1.11 17.13
CA SER A 112 10.12 1.01 17.84
C SER A 112 8.88 1.01 16.94
N CYS A 113 9.05 1.37 15.65
CA CYS A 113 7.98 1.34 14.65
C CYS A 113 7.56 -0.09 14.24
N PHE A 114 8.28 -1.12 14.69
CA PHE A 114 8.01 -2.52 14.31
C PHE A 114 7.90 -3.42 15.54
N TYR A 115 7.11 -4.50 15.41
CA TYR A 115 6.88 -5.45 16.49
C TYR A 115 7.97 -6.52 16.57
N ALA A 116 8.32 -6.89 17.83
CA ALA A 116 9.12 -8.05 18.19
C ALA A 116 10.42 -8.18 17.37
N LEU A 117 11.15 -7.08 17.24
CA LEU A 117 12.46 -7.09 16.59
C LEU A 117 13.52 -7.66 17.53
N PRO A 118 14.42 -8.53 17.04
CA PRO A 118 15.67 -8.87 17.73
C PRO A 118 16.64 -7.68 17.72
N GLU A 119 17.67 -7.70 18.56
CA GLU A 119 18.66 -6.59 18.60
C GLU A 119 19.29 -6.28 17.25
N THR A 120 19.53 -7.32 16.47
CA THR A 120 20.08 -7.24 15.10
C THR A 120 19.10 -7.91 14.13
N PRO A 121 18.07 -7.20 13.66
CA PRO A 121 17.11 -7.75 12.71
C PRO A 121 17.80 -8.03 11.37
N ARG A 122 17.44 -9.15 10.76
CA ARG A 122 17.88 -9.51 9.41
C ARG A 122 16.76 -10.19 8.62
N LEU A 123 16.84 -10.12 7.33
CA LEU A 123 15.97 -10.92 6.48
C LEU A 123 16.34 -12.41 6.63
N PRO A 124 15.36 -13.31 6.70
CA PRO A 124 15.62 -14.75 6.79
C PRO A 124 16.25 -15.28 5.49
N ALA A 125 17.05 -16.34 5.62
CA ALA A 125 17.48 -17.12 4.47
C ALA A 125 16.32 -17.93 3.87
N ALA A 126 16.52 -18.49 2.67
CA ALA A 126 15.52 -19.33 2.04
C ALA A 126 15.13 -20.52 2.96
N GLY A 127 13.84 -20.65 3.26
CA GLY A 127 13.31 -21.70 4.15
C GLY A 127 13.42 -21.40 5.64
N GLU A 128 13.99 -20.26 6.04
CA GLU A 128 14.05 -19.81 7.42
C GLU A 128 12.82 -18.96 7.77
N LEU A 129 12.30 -19.10 8.99
CA LEU A 129 11.26 -18.22 9.49
C LEU A 129 11.86 -16.85 9.88
N PRO A 130 11.12 -15.75 9.67
CA PRO A 130 11.58 -14.43 10.09
C PRO A 130 11.72 -14.35 11.62
N GLY A 131 12.80 -13.74 12.09
CA GLY A 131 13.03 -13.47 13.50
C GLY A 131 12.28 -12.25 14.04
N TYR A 132 11.29 -11.75 13.30
CA TYR A 132 10.45 -10.60 13.65
C TYR A 132 8.99 -10.88 13.27
N THR A 133 8.07 -10.15 13.88
CA THR A 133 6.66 -10.27 13.54
C THR A 133 6.41 -9.72 12.13
N CYS A 134 5.66 -10.48 11.32
CA CYS A 134 5.29 -10.11 9.97
C CYS A 134 3.86 -10.56 9.65
N PHE A 135 3.28 -10.05 8.58
CA PHE A 135 1.97 -10.48 8.13
C PHE A 135 2.04 -11.94 7.64
N SER A 136 1.24 -12.80 8.25
CA SER A 136 1.07 -14.21 7.85
C SER A 136 2.39 -14.99 7.60
N TYR A 137 3.42 -14.72 8.39
CA TYR A 137 4.77 -15.29 8.26
C TYR A 137 5.51 -14.91 6.94
N VAL A 138 5.00 -13.92 6.22
CA VAL A 138 5.66 -13.39 5.02
C VAL A 138 6.74 -12.40 5.42
N ALA A 139 8.00 -12.82 5.37
CA ALA A 139 9.16 -12.02 5.78
C ALA A 139 9.24 -10.65 5.08
N ASP A 140 8.74 -10.56 3.85
CA ASP A 140 8.71 -9.32 3.08
C ASP A 140 7.67 -8.30 3.57
N MET A 141 6.89 -8.65 4.62
CA MET A 141 5.83 -7.79 5.17
C MET A 141 5.97 -7.61 6.69
N PRO A 142 7.05 -6.95 7.18
CA PRO A 142 7.26 -6.69 8.61
C PRO A 142 6.10 -5.90 9.20
N LYS A 143 5.62 -6.36 10.37
CA LYS A 143 4.47 -5.77 11.06
C LYS A 143 4.86 -4.45 11.72
N THR A 144 4.07 -3.42 11.44
CA THR A 144 4.20 -2.10 12.05
C THR A 144 3.65 -2.08 13.48
N ASN A 145 4.23 -1.24 14.31
CA ASN A 145 3.76 -0.94 15.66
C ASN A 145 2.99 0.38 15.66
N THR A 146 1.69 0.33 15.43
CA THR A 146 0.82 1.51 15.42
C THR A 146 0.64 2.16 16.81
N ALA A 147 1.11 1.52 17.89
CA ALA A 147 1.20 2.15 19.20
C ALA A 147 2.38 3.13 19.30
N ASP A 148 3.38 3.03 18.42
CA ASP A 148 4.48 3.99 18.35
C ASP A 148 3.96 5.38 17.94
N PRO A 149 4.25 6.44 18.73
CA PRO A 149 3.69 7.78 18.47
C PRO A 149 4.14 8.38 17.14
N PHE A 150 5.39 8.15 16.74
CA PHE A 150 5.91 8.65 15.47
C PHE A 150 5.21 7.96 14.29
N LEU A 151 5.11 6.64 14.33
CA LEU A 151 4.49 5.90 13.24
C LEU A 151 2.99 6.20 13.13
N ARG A 152 2.30 6.32 14.25
CA ARG A 152 0.89 6.71 14.28
C ARG A 152 0.70 8.09 13.64
N GLN A 153 1.53 9.08 14.00
CA GLN A 153 1.46 10.41 13.39
C GLN A 153 1.75 10.35 11.90
N TYR A 154 2.76 9.58 11.48
CA TYR A 154 3.09 9.37 10.07
C TYR A 154 1.89 8.83 9.28
N PHE A 155 1.19 7.82 9.77
CA PHE A 155 0.01 7.28 9.10
C PHE A 155 -1.18 8.24 9.11
N CYS A 156 -1.37 9.02 10.17
CA CYS A 156 -2.39 10.10 10.18
C CYS A 156 -2.08 11.15 9.11
N ASP A 157 -0.82 11.54 8.98
CA ASP A 157 -0.38 12.51 7.96
C ASP A 157 -0.56 11.97 6.54
N VAL A 158 -0.24 10.69 6.30
CA VAL A 158 -0.54 10.00 5.04
C VAL A 158 -2.03 10.07 4.74
N GLY A 159 -2.87 9.65 5.68
CA GLY A 159 -4.32 9.66 5.51
C GLY A 159 -4.86 11.04 5.16
N ALA A 160 -4.45 12.05 5.94
CA ALA A 160 -4.87 13.44 5.72
C ALA A 160 -4.35 14.01 4.39
N ASN A 161 -3.12 13.63 3.98
CA ASN A 161 -2.55 14.08 2.71
C ASN A 161 -3.40 13.65 1.51
N TRP A 162 -3.78 12.37 1.45
CA TRP A 162 -4.58 11.84 0.34
C TRP A 162 -5.97 12.46 0.26
N VAL A 163 -6.64 12.66 1.41
CA VAL A 163 -7.93 13.36 1.46
C VAL A 163 -7.78 14.81 0.95
N ARG A 164 -6.80 15.56 1.45
CA ARG A 164 -6.62 16.97 1.06
C ARG A 164 -6.17 17.13 -0.39
N LYS A 165 -5.29 16.25 -0.88
CA LYS A 165 -4.65 16.37 -2.19
C LYS A 165 -5.55 15.88 -3.32
N PHE A 166 -6.34 14.84 -3.09
CA PHE A 166 -7.10 14.14 -4.12
C PHE A 166 -8.61 14.12 -3.88
N ASP A 167 -9.08 14.62 -2.74
CA ASP A 167 -10.50 14.64 -2.38
C ASP A 167 -11.13 13.23 -2.31
N VAL A 168 -10.34 12.22 -1.90
CA VAL A 168 -10.86 10.87 -1.67
C VAL A 168 -11.75 10.87 -0.43
N ASP A 169 -12.79 10.03 -0.43
CA ASP A 169 -13.87 10.06 0.57
C ASP A 169 -13.54 9.27 1.84
N GLY A 170 -12.52 8.43 1.81
CA GLY A 170 -12.17 7.65 2.99
C GLY A 170 -11.20 6.50 2.74
N TRP A 171 -11.12 5.63 3.76
CA TRP A 171 -10.18 4.54 3.84
C TRP A 171 -10.86 3.23 4.22
N ARG A 172 -10.47 2.15 3.55
CA ARG A 172 -10.63 0.80 4.05
C ARG A 172 -9.33 0.41 4.75
N LEU A 173 -9.38 0.05 6.01
CA LEU A 173 -8.18 -0.36 6.75
C LEU A 173 -7.97 -1.87 6.57
N ASP A 174 -6.81 -2.21 6.01
CA ASP A 174 -6.39 -3.60 5.85
C ASP A 174 -5.90 -4.16 7.19
N VAL A 175 -6.36 -5.36 7.54
CA VAL A 175 -5.97 -6.05 8.79
C VAL A 175 -6.14 -5.15 10.03
N ALA A 176 -7.31 -4.48 10.16
CA ALA A 176 -7.65 -3.64 11.30
C ALA A 176 -8.05 -4.46 12.53
#